data_fd291038b3805846e1a52e86ac5032f3
#
_entry.id   fd291038b3805846e1a52e86ac5032f3
#
_cell.length_a   1.000
_cell.length_b   1.000
_cell.length_c   1.000
_cell.angle_alpha   90.00
_cell.angle_beta   90.00
_cell.angle_gamma   90.00
#
_symmetry.space_group_name_H-M   'P 1'
#
loop_
_entity.id
_entity.type
_entity.pdbx_description
1 polymer ?
#
loop_
_entity_poly.entity_id
_entity_poly.type
_entity_poly.pdbx_seq_one_letter_code
_entity_poly.pdbx_strand_id
1 'polypeptide(L)'
;MASGLTADIARQQDTPARDRLWARYRDEEFANRLSSVPWNDALDTIMSHRSVRTYRDEPLPPGTLELLIAAAQSAATTSNLQAWSVIAVEDPARKARLAAFAANQQHILDAPLLLIFVADLARLRSISDERGHPGIALNYIEAFIFAIADASFAAQNTIVAAESLGLGGCYIGAMRNNPAGVADELALPDEALVIFGMTIGIPDPGIGTDVKPRLPQNVILHRERYAPPDPALLAA
;
A
#
# COMPACT_ATOMS: atom_id res chain seq x y z
N MET A 1 25.18 37.64 24.81
CA MET A 1 24.17 37.43 23.75
C MET A 1 24.49 36.28 22.78
N ALA A 2 25.44 35.37 23.10
CA ALA A 2 25.76 34.21 22.27
C ALA A 2 25.13 32.87 22.77
N SER A 3 24.46 32.86 23.94
CA SER A 3 23.90 31.63 24.52
C SER A 3 22.47 31.33 24.05
N GLY A 4 21.77 32.28 23.43
CA GLY A 4 20.42 32.07 22.94
C GLY A 4 20.37 31.36 21.58
N LEU A 5 21.33 31.62 20.68
CA LEU A 5 21.38 31.04 19.34
C LEU A 5 21.70 29.54 19.34
N THR A 6 22.55 29.10 20.27
CA THR A 6 22.91 27.67 20.40
C THR A 6 21.79 26.83 21.01
N ALA A 7 20.96 27.41 21.90
CA ALA A 7 19.82 26.72 22.50
C ALA A 7 18.66 26.57 21.51
N ASP A 8 18.44 27.53 20.60
CA ASP A 8 17.44 27.45 19.54
C ASP A 8 17.84 26.47 18.42
N ILE A 9 19.12 26.37 18.11
CA ILE A 9 19.63 25.37 17.15
C ILE A 9 19.50 23.95 17.74
N ALA A 10 19.74 23.76 19.03
CA ALA A 10 19.59 22.46 19.68
C ALA A 10 18.10 22.03 19.79
N ARG A 11 17.16 22.97 19.93
CA ARG A 11 15.71 22.67 19.96
C ARG A 11 15.10 22.37 18.59
N GLN A 12 15.77 22.73 17.50
CA GLN A 12 15.34 22.41 16.13
C GLN A 12 15.70 20.97 15.71
N GLN A 13 16.49 20.24 16.50
CA GLN A 13 17.06 18.94 16.07
C GLN A 13 16.17 17.71 16.38
N ASP A 14 15.17 17.81 17.27
CA ASP A 14 14.33 16.67 17.67
C ASP A 14 12.84 16.94 17.39
N THR A 15 12.46 17.00 16.10
CA THR A 15 11.06 17.04 15.71
C THR A 15 10.64 15.70 15.11
N PRO A 16 9.38 15.24 15.33
CA PRO A 16 8.87 14.02 14.68
C PRO A 16 9.11 14.03 13.17
N ALA A 17 8.97 15.18 12.52
CA ALA A 17 9.24 15.36 11.10
C ALA A 17 10.69 14.99 10.72
N ARG A 18 11.67 15.50 11.44
CA ARG A 18 13.09 15.22 11.20
C ARG A 18 13.38 13.73 11.30
N ASP A 19 12.94 13.09 12.37
CA ASP A 19 13.24 11.69 12.62
C ASP A 19 12.62 10.77 11.56
N ARG A 20 11.37 11.06 11.15
CA ARG A 20 10.68 10.34 10.06
C ARG A 20 11.38 10.53 8.72
N LEU A 21 11.79 11.74 8.40
CA LEU A 21 12.51 12.05 7.16
C LEU A 21 13.87 11.37 7.14
N TRP A 22 14.62 11.44 8.25
CA TRP A 22 15.89 10.72 8.36
C TRP A 22 15.71 9.21 8.20
N ALA A 23 14.73 8.62 8.88
CA ALA A 23 14.45 7.19 8.75
C ALA A 23 14.15 6.79 7.30
N ARG A 24 13.48 7.67 6.54
CA ARG A 24 13.06 7.42 5.16
C ARG A 24 14.16 7.65 4.12
N TYR A 25 15.06 8.62 4.33
CA TYR A 25 16.04 9.01 3.31
C TYR A 25 17.49 8.77 3.72
N ARG A 26 17.77 8.57 5.03
CA ARG A 26 19.13 8.47 5.59
C ARG A 26 20.00 9.66 5.23
N ASP A 27 19.37 10.82 5.01
CA ASP A 27 19.99 12.09 4.65
C ASP A 27 19.71 13.10 5.77
N GLU A 28 20.76 13.44 6.52
CA GLU A 28 20.66 14.32 7.68
C GLU A 28 20.42 15.79 7.28
N GLU A 29 21.07 16.24 6.21
CA GLU A 29 20.90 17.59 5.70
C GLU A 29 19.47 17.81 5.21
N PHE A 30 18.94 16.86 4.46
CA PHE A 30 17.55 16.87 3.98
C PHE A 30 16.56 16.88 5.15
N ALA A 31 16.76 16.00 6.15
CA ALA A 31 15.87 15.90 7.31
C ALA A 31 15.89 17.19 8.15
N ASN A 32 17.05 17.79 8.36
CA ASN A 32 17.20 19.05 9.10
C ASN A 32 16.56 20.22 8.37
N ARG A 33 16.72 20.32 7.04
CA ARG A 33 16.12 21.37 6.22
C ARG A 33 14.60 21.40 6.29
N LEU A 34 13.97 20.23 6.44
CA LEU A 34 12.50 20.08 6.49
C LEU A 34 11.96 19.87 7.90
N SER A 35 12.79 19.99 8.95
CA SER A 35 12.37 19.76 10.34
C SER A 35 11.30 20.73 10.85
N SER A 36 11.19 21.92 10.25
CA SER A 36 10.24 22.97 10.63
C SER A 36 8.99 23.03 9.75
N VAL A 37 8.83 22.11 8.77
CA VAL A 37 7.61 22.11 7.94
C VAL A 37 6.40 21.66 8.77
N PRO A 38 5.17 22.10 8.41
CA PRO A 38 3.95 21.62 9.06
C PRO A 38 3.86 20.10 9.04
N TRP A 39 3.59 19.51 10.21
CA TRP A 39 3.51 18.06 10.40
C TRP A 39 2.21 17.69 11.12
N ASN A 40 1.64 16.54 10.80
CA ASN A 40 0.43 16.02 11.42
C ASN A 40 0.43 14.48 11.48
N ASP A 41 -0.56 13.90 12.14
CA ASP A 41 -0.68 12.45 12.35
C ASP A 41 -0.78 11.67 11.02
N ALA A 42 -1.40 12.24 9.99
CA ALA A 42 -1.48 11.59 8.68
C ALA A 42 -0.11 11.46 8.03
N LEU A 43 0.72 12.53 8.07
CA LEU A 43 2.10 12.48 7.60
C LEU A 43 2.94 11.53 8.44
N ASP A 44 2.75 11.52 9.76
CA ASP A 44 3.47 10.60 10.65
C ASP A 44 3.17 9.14 10.29
N THR A 45 1.91 8.79 10.11
CA THR A 45 1.48 7.45 9.69
C THR A 45 2.11 7.06 8.36
N ILE A 46 1.99 7.90 7.32
CA ILE A 46 2.53 7.64 5.99
C ILE A 46 4.05 7.47 6.02
N MET A 47 4.76 8.34 6.73
CA MET A 47 6.22 8.32 6.78
C MET A 47 6.78 7.19 7.66
N SER A 48 5.99 6.68 8.60
CA SER A 48 6.35 5.52 9.43
C SER A 48 6.07 4.17 8.77
N HIS A 49 5.46 4.16 7.57
CA HIS A 49 5.13 2.92 6.86
C HIS A 49 6.32 1.95 6.76
N ARG A 50 6.04 0.71 7.09
CA ARG A 50 6.97 -0.43 6.93
C ARG A 50 6.19 -1.71 6.64
N SER A 51 6.75 -2.60 5.83
CA SER A 51 6.14 -3.92 5.60
C SER A 51 6.28 -4.80 6.84
N VAL A 52 5.16 -5.21 7.42
CA VAL A 52 5.09 -6.13 8.56
C VAL A 52 4.79 -7.54 8.03
N ARG A 53 5.58 -8.53 8.47
CA ARG A 53 5.46 -9.94 8.06
C ARG A 53 5.38 -10.90 9.23
N THR A 54 5.32 -10.37 10.45
CA THR A 54 5.21 -11.17 11.68
C THR A 54 4.11 -10.58 12.52
N TYR A 55 3.15 -11.39 12.87
CA TYR A 55 1.93 -10.98 13.54
C TYR A 55 1.76 -11.75 14.83
N ARG A 56 1.05 -11.15 15.79
CA ARG A 56 0.52 -11.88 16.93
C ARG A 56 -0.55 -12.86 16.45
N ASP A 57 -0.65 -14.01 17.12
CA ASP A 57 -1.74 -14.95 16.91
C ASP A 57 -3.00 -14.45 17.63
N GLU A 58 -3.53 -13.35 17.13
CA GLU A 58 -4.71 -12.67 17.67
C GLU A 58 -5.64 -12.25 16.52
N PRO A 59 -6.96 -12.42 16.67
CA PRO A 59 -7.91 -11.94 15.67
C PRO A 59 -7.91 -10.40 15.63
N LEU A 60 -8.34 -9.84 14.51
CA LEU A 60 -8.58 -8.41 14.41
C LEU A 60 -9.81 -8.01 15.26
N PRO A 61 -9.84 -6.80 15.82
CA PRO A 61 -11.02 -6.30 16.50
C PRO A 61 -12.27 -6.33 15.60
N PRO A 62 -13.46 -6.63 16.14
CA PRO A 62 -14.69 -6.62 15.37
C PRO A 62 -14.92 -5.28 14.66
N GLY A 63 -15.38 -5.31 13.40
CA GLY A 63 -15.63 -4.13 12.58
C GLY A 63 -14.38 -3.57 11.88
N THR A 64 -13.18 -4.14 12.13
CA THR A 64 -11.95 -3.69 11.50
C THR A 64 -12.01 -3.87 9.98
N LEU A 65 -12.48 -5.01 9.49
CA LEU A 65 -12.58 -5.26 8.04
C LEU A 65 -13.45 -4.21 7.37
N GLU A 66 -14.65 -3.97 7.89
CA GLU A 66 -15.59 -3.00 7.34
C GLU A 66 -15.04 -1.59 7.33
N LEU A 67 -14.31 -1.19 8.38
CA LEU A 67 -13.66 0.11 8.46
C LEU A 67 -12.53 0.24 7.42
N LEU A 68 -11.72 -0.80 7.24
CA LEU A 68 -10.68 -0.82 6.22
C LEU A 68 -11.27 -0.74 4.80
N ILE A 69 -12.41 -1.40 4.55
CA ILE A 69 -13.09 -1.31 3.25
C ILE A 69 -13.70 0.07 3.05
N ALA A 70 -14.25 0.70 4.09
CA ALA A 70 -14.72 2.09 3.99
C ALA A 70 -13.59 3.07 3.65
N ALA A 71 -12.40 2.88 4.25
CA ALA A 71 -11.21 3.65 3.90
C ALA A 71 -10.76 3.40 2.44
N ALA A 72 -10.78 2.13 2.01
CA ALA A 72 -10.49 1.76 0.62
C ALA A 72 -11.43 2.44 -0.37
N GLN A 73 -12.73 2.42 -0.11
CA GLN A 73 -13.76 3.05 -0.96
C GLN A 73 -13.68 4.59 -0.96
N SER A 74 -13.00 5.19 0.02
CA SER A 74 -12.76 6.63 0.07
C SER A 74 -11.59 7.09 -0.81
N ALA A 75 -10.90 6.17 -1.48
CA ALA A 75 -9.83 6.49 -2.42
C ALA A 75 -10.37 7.20 -3.67
N ALA A 76 -9.49 7.96 -4.35
CA ALA A 76 -9.78 8.46 -5.67
C ALA A 76 -10.01 7.29 -6.65
N THR A 77 -10.91 7.50 -7.62
CA THR A 77 -11.23 6.50 -8.65
C THR A 77 -11.43 7.18 -9.99
N THR A 78 -11.05 6.52 -11.06
CA THR A 78 -11.13 7.04 -12.42
C THR A 78 -12.59 7.23 -12.81
N SER A 79 -12.99 8.49 -13.04
CA SER A 79 -14.37 8.86 -13.43
C SER A 79 -15.48 8.26 -12.57
N ASN A 80 -15.16 7.95 -11.32
CA ASN A 80 -16.04 7.24 -10.38
C ASN A 80 -16.50 5.85 -10.88
N LEU A 81 -15.72 5.20 -11.72
CA LEU A 81 -16.03 3.87 -12.26
C LEU A 81 -15.81 2.76 -11.21
N GLN A 82 -14.93 3.00 -10.24
CA GLN A 82 -14.65 2.07 -9.16
C GLN A 82 -14.30 0.67 -9.67
N ALA A 83 -13.41 0.60 -10.67
CA ALA A 83 -13.09 -0.62 -11.43
C ALA A 83 -12.20 -1.60 -10.66
N TRP A 84 -12.53 -1.84 -9.40
CA TRP A 84 -11.79 -2.74 -8.51
C TRP A 84 -12.72 -3.50 -7.58
N SER A 85 -12.26 -4.65 -7.14
CA SER A 85 -12.87 -5.43 -6.08
C SER A 85 -11.81 -5.92 -5.11
N VAL A 86 -12.22 -6.31 -3.91
CA VAL A 86 -11.34 -6.93 -2.92
C VAL A 86 -12.03 -8.15 -2.31
N ILE A 87 -11.24 -9.22 -2.12
CA ILE A 87 -11.70 -10.44 -1.49
C ILE A 87 -10.99 -10.58 -0.16
N ALA A 88 -11.75 -10.65 0.93
CA ALA A 88 -11.23 -10.94 2.26
C ALA A 88 -11.15 -12.45 2.46
N VAL A 89 -9.98 -12.93 2.87
CA VAL A 89 -9.71 -14.33 3.12
C VAL A 89 -9.21 -14.49 4.55
N GLU A 90 -10.01 -15.16 5.39
CA GLU A 90 -9.70 -15.48 6.78
C GLU A 90 -9.56 -16.99 6.99
N ASP A 91 -10.17 -17.81 6.12
CA ASP A 91 -10.12 -19.28 6.18
C ASP A 91 -8.68 -19.79 6.03
N PRO A 92 -8.14 -20.51 7.04
CA PRO A 92 -6.75 -20.96 7.03
C PRO A 92 -6.43 -21.92 5.86
N ALA A 93 -7.38 -22.77 5.45
CA ALA A 93 -7.17 -23.71 4.36
C ALA A 93 -7.09 -22.97 3.02
N ARG A 94 -7.91 -21.94 2.82
CA ARG A 94 -7.83 -21.09 1.63
C ARG A 94 -6.56 -20.25 1.60
N LYS A 95 -6.15 -19.66 2.74
CA LYS A 95 -4.86 -18.97 2.85
C LYS A 95 -3.69 -19.90 2.49
N ALA A 96 -3.73 -21.16 2.91
CA ALA A 96 -2.69 -22.14 2.59
C ALA A 96 -2.61 -22.40 1.07
N ARG A 97 -3.75 -22.58 0.39
CA ARG A 97 -3.76 -22.76 -1.08
C ARG A 97 -3.26 -21.54 -1.82
N LEU A 98 -3.66 -20.33 -1.38
CA LEU A 98 -3.17 -19.09 -1.95
C LEU A 98 -1.68 -18.86 -1.69
N ALA A 99 -1.18 -19.21 -0.50
CA ALA A 99 0.23 -19.14 -0.17
C ALA A 99 1.09 -20.04 -1.08
N ALA A 100 0.59 -21.23 -1.44
CA ALA A 100 1.27 -22.13 -2.38
C ALA A 100 1.48 -21.48 -3.76
N PHE A 101 0.55 -20.68 -4.25
CA PHE A 101 0.72 -19.89 -5.47
C PHE A 101 1.69 -18.71 -5.29
N ALA A 102 1.82 -18.20 -4.08
CA ALA A 102 2.60 -17.02 -3.72
C ALA A 102 3.96 -17.36 -3.09
N ALA A 103 4.66 -18.36 -3.61
CA ALA A 103 5.99 -18.80 -3.15
C ALA A 103 6.03 -19.25 -1.67
N ASN A 104 4.95 -19.79 -1.15
CA ASN A 104 4.80 -20.29 0.22
C ASN A 104 5.22 -19.26 1.30
N GLN A 105 4.88 -17.99 1.10
CA GLN A 105 5.24 -16.94 2.05
C GLN A 105 4.50 -17.14 3.38
N GLN A 106 5.24 -17.39 4.47
CA GLN A 106 4.70 -17.78 5.77
C GLN A 106 3.72 -16.74 6.34
N HIS A 107 3.99 -15.45 6.18
CA HIS A 107 3.13 -14.38 6.69
C HIS A 107 1.71 -14.34 6.08
N ILE A 108 1.47 -15.05 4.96
CA ILE A 108 0.11 -15.26 4.43
C ILE A 108 -0.68 -16.20 5.36
N LEU A 109 -0.02 -17.19 5.93
CA LEU A 109 -0.63 -18.14 6.85
C LEU A 109 -0.87 -17.50 8.22
N ASP A 110 0.12 -16.74 8.70
CA ASP A 110 0.16 -16.19 10.05
C ASP A 110 -0.77 -14.98 10.24
N ALA A 111 -1.00 -14.21 9.16
CA ALA A 111 -1.87 -13.04 9.25
C ALA A 111 -3.33 -13.45 9.51
N PRO A 112 -4.05 -12.79 10.45
CA PRO A 112 -5.48 -13.04 10.66
C PRO A 112 -6.32 -12.71 9.42
N LEU A 113 -5.91 -11.74 8.60
CA LEU A 113 -6.63 -11.28 7.42
C LEU A 113 -5.71 -11.20 6.20
N LEU A 114 -6.14 -11.79 5.09
CA LEU A 114 -5.55 -11.62 3.76
C LEU A 114 -6.58 -10.93 2.86
N LEU A 115 -6.24 -9.78 2.30
CA LEU A 115 -7.03 -9.07 1.29
C LEU A 115 -6.43 -9.33 -0.09
N ILE A 116 -7.25 -9.70 -1.06
CA ILE A 116 -6.84 -9.84 -2.48
C ILE A 116 -7.48 -8.74 -3.29
N PHE A 117 -6.67 -7.82 -3.80
CA PHE A 117 -7.11 -6.71 -4.63
C PHE A 117 -7.14 -7.13 -6.10
N VAL A 118 -8.25 -6.82 -6.75
CA VAL A 118 -8.60 -7.26 -8.11
C VAL A 118 -8.88 -6.04 -8.97
N ALA A 119 -8.28 -5.97 -10.15
CA ALA A 119 -8.76 -5.12 -11.24
C ALA A 119 -10.01 -5.79 -11.81
N ASP A 120 -11.16 -5.15 -11.65
CA ASP A 120 -12.47 -5.75 -11.92
C ASP A 120 -13.20 -4.97 -13.01
N LEU A 121 -13.03 -5.42 -14.25
CA LEU A 121 -13.79 -4.93 -15.40
C LEU A 121 -15.07 -5.72 -15.62
N ALA A 122 -15.21 -6.93 -15.04
CA ALA A 122 -16.36 -7.79 -15.21
C ALA A 122 -17.66 -7.11 -14.72
N ARG A 123 -17.59 -6.40 -13.58
CA ARG A 123 -18.74 -5.64 -13.07
C ARG A 123 -19.18 -4.52 -14.03
N LEU A 124 -18.20 -3.80 -14.62
CA LEU A 124 -18.50 -2.74 -15.60
C LEU A 124 -19.07 -3.34 -16.90
N ARG A 125 -18.57 -4.51 -17.31
CA ARG A 125 -19.11 -5.27 -18.46
C ARG A 125 -20.56 -5.65 -18.21
N SER A 126 -20.86 -6.24 -17.05
CA SER A 126 -22.23 -6.62 -16.68
C SER A 126 -23.19 -5.43 -16.72
N ILE A 127 -22.78 -4.29 -16.15
CA ILE A 127 -23.60 -3.06 -16.18
C ILE A 127 -23.80 -2.56 -17.62
N SER A 128 -22.76 -2.64 -18.45
CA SER A 128 -22.82 -2.23 -19.87
C SER A 128 -23.81 -3.09 -20.66
N ASP A 129 -23.74 -4.40 -20.46
CA ASP A 129 -24.61 -5.38 -21.14
C ASP A 129 -26.08 -5.22 -20.70
N GLU A 130 -26.34 -5.06 -19.39
CA GLU A 130 -27.69 -4.78 -18.86
C GLU A 130 -28.31 -3.50 -19.42
N ARG A 131 -27.49 -2.53 -19.81
CA ARG A 131 -27.92 -1.25 -20.41
C ARG A 131 -27.99 -1.32 -21.94
N GLY A 132 -27.70 -2.49 -22.56
CA GLY A 132 -27.67 -2.67 -24.01
C GLY A 132 -26.55 -1.91 -24.69
N HIS A 133 -25.46 -1.58 -23.98
CA HIS A 133 -24.28 -0.94 -24.55
C HIS A 133 -23.17 -1.98 -24.76
N PRO A 134 -22.43 -1.91 -25.88
CA PRO A 134 -21.43 -2.95 -26.20
C PRO A 134 -20.16 -2.91 -25.34
N GLY A 135 -20.00 -1.94 -24.43
CA GLY A 135 -18.85 -1.83 -23.54
C GLY A 135 -17.48 -1.81 -24.24
N ILE A 136 -17.40 -1.32 -25.50
CA ILE A 136 -16.21 -1.39 -26.37
C ILE A 136 -14.97 -0.81 -25.68
N ALA A 137 -15.13 0.26 -24.89
CA ALA A 137 -14.05 0.91 -24.18
C ALA A 137 -13.33 -0.03 -23.20
N LEU A 138 -14.00 -1.05 -22.67
CA LEU A 138 -13.42 -2.03 -21.76
C LEU A 138 -12.44 -3.00 -22.45
N ASN A 139 -12.43 -3.06 -23.77
CA ASN A 139 -11.53 -3.92 -24.54
C ASN A 139 -10.14 -3.30 -24.77
N TYR A 140 -9.95 -2.04 -24.39
CA TYR A 140 -8.67 -1.36 -24.59
C TYR A 140 -7.80 -1.44 -23.33
N ILE A 141 -6.48 -1.40 -23.52
CA ILE A 141 -5.50 -1.42 -22.42
C ILE A 141 -5.73 -0.29 -21.41
N GLU A 142 -6.31 0.82 -21.83
CA GLU A 142 -6.68 1.93 -20.95
C GLU A 142 -7.60 1.48 -19.81
N ALA A 143 -8.59 0.61 -20.11
CA ALA A 143 -9.48 0.08 -19.09
C ALA A 143 -8.72 -0.73 -18.03
N PHE A 144 -7.75 -1.52 -18.45
CA PHE A 144 -6.91 -2.27 -17.52
C PHE A 144 -6.00 -1.37 -16.69
N ILE A 145 -5.43 -0.31 -17.29
CA ILE A 145 -4.59 0.66 -16.61
C ILE A 145 -5.38 1.36 -15.48
N PHE A 146 -6.58 1.89 -15.78
CA PHE A 146 -7.35 2.55 -14.75
C PHE A 146 -7.85 1.58 -13.67
N ALA A 147 -8.19 0.33 -14.01
CA ALA A 147 -8.59 -0.65 -13.02
C ALA A 147 -7.46 -1.02 -12.04
N ILE A 148 -6.22 -1.13 -12.55
CA ILE A 148 -5.03 -1.30 -11.69
C ILE A 148 -4.82 -0.08 -10.80
N ALA A 149 -4.95 1.13 -11.35
CA ALA A 149 -4.78 2.37 -10.58
C ALA A 149 -5.83 2.46 -9.46
N ASP A 150 -7.10 2.24 -9.77
CA ASP A 150 -8.19 2.24 -8.79
C ASP A 150 -7.96 1.22 -7.67
N ALA A 151 -7.60 -0.04 -8.00
CA ALA A 151 -7.25 -1.06 -7.03
C ALA A 151 -6.05 -0.67 -6.15
N SER A 152 -5.05 -0.01 -6.74
CA SER A 152 -3.85 0.43 -6.04
C SER A 152 -4.13 1.60 -5.09
N PHE A 153 -4.96 2.56 -5.48
CA PHE A 153 -5.38 3.65 -4.62
C PHE A 153 -6.21 3.16 -3.43
N ALA A 154 -7.15 2.25 -3.68
CA ALA A 154 -7.95 1.60 -2.64
C ALA A 154 -7.06 0.86 -1.64
N ALA A 155 -6.11 0.06 -2.12
CA ALA A 155 -5.17 -0.68 -1.29
C ALA A 155 -4.26 0.25 -0.47
N GLN A 156 -3.79 1.36 -1.06
CA GLN A 156 -2.97 2.32 -0.32
C GLN A 156 -3.75 2.99 0.81
N ASN A 157 -5.01 3.35 0.59
CA ASN A 157 -5.86 3.84 1.67
C ASN A 157 -6.07 2.79 2.76
N THR A 158 -6.27 1.51 2.37
CA THR A 158 -6.42 0.39 3.31
C THR A 158 -5.23 0.26 4.25
N ILE A 159 -4.00 0.26 3.70
CA ILE A 159 -2.80 0.09 4.54
C ILE A 159 -2.56 1.30 5.44
N VAL A 160 -2.79 2.53 4.96
CA VAL A 160 -2.68 3.74 5.79
C VAL A 160 -3.71 3.72 6.93
N ALA A 161 -4.94 3.32 6.65
CA ALA A 161 -5.97 3.16 7.68
C ALA A 161 -5.59 2.08 8.69
N ALA A 162 -5.09 0.92 8.24
CA ALA A 162 -4.62 -0.13 9.14
C ALA A 162 -3.48 0.36 10.05
N GLU A 163 -2.48 1.03 9.48
CA GLU A 163 -1.34 1.56 10.24
C GLU A 163 -1.76 2.66 11.23
N SER A 164 -2.73 3.48 10.90
CA SER A 164 -3.30 4.48 11.83
C SER A 164 -4.01 3.86 13.04
N LEU A 165 -4.45 2.61 12.90
CA LEU A 165 -5.05 1.81 13.99
C LEU A 165 -4.03 0.96 14.76
N GLY A 166 -2.73 1.11 14.47
CA GLY A 166 -1.67 0.30 15.07
C GLY A 166 -1.54 -1.11 14.50
N LEU A 167 -2.24 -1.42 13.41
CA LEU A 167 -2.08 -2.65 12.66
C LEU A 167 -0.87 -2.55 11.71
N GLY A 168 -0.44 -3.68 11.19
CA GLY A 168 0.60 -3.74 10.17
C GLY A 168 0.18 -4.61 9.00
N GLY A 169 0.85 -4.43 7.88
CA GLY A 169 0.56 -5.24 6.70
C GLY A 169 1.72 -5.34 5.73
N CYS A 170 1.55 -6.21 4.75
CA CYS A 170 2.51 -6.41 3.68
C CYS A 170 1.80 -6.68 2.36
N TYR A 171 2.18 -5.92 1.32
CA TYR A 171 1.77 -6.21 -0.06
C TYR A 171 2.42 -7.49 -0.59
N ILE A 172 1.66 -8.32 -1.30
CA ILE A 172 2.09 -9.61 -1.82
C ILE A 172 1.92 -9.64 -3.35
N GLY A 173 2.95 -9.19 -4.06
CA GLY A 173 2.97 -9.24 -5.52
C GLY A 173 3.05 -10.67 -6.07
N ALA A 174 3.52 -11.62 -5.27
CA ALA A 174 3.67 -13.03 -5.64
C ALA A 174 2.32 -13.74 -5.94
N MET A 175 1.17 -13.14 -5.64
CA MET A 175 -0.14 -13.61 -6.12
C MET A 175 -0.21 -13.69 -7.66
N ARG A 176 0.63 -12.94 -8.35
CA ARG A 176 0.75 -12.98 -9.82
C ARG A 176 1.69 -14.05 -10.37
N ASN A 177 2.30 -14.87 -9.51
CA ASN A 177 3.13 -16.00 -9.98
C ASN A 177 2.29 -17.09 -10.63
N ASN A 178 1.04 -17.26 -10.19
CA ASN A 178 0.06 -18.14 -10.77
C ASN A 178 -1.33 -17.46 -10.79
N PRO A 179 -1.55 -16.49 -11.68
CA PRO A 179 -2.80 -15.73 -11.70
C PRO A 179 -4.02 -16.59 -12.01
N ALA A 180 -3.88 -17.61 -12.85
CA ALA A 180 -4.96 -18.55 -13.15
C ALA A 180 -5.35 -19.38 -11.91
N GLY A 181 -4.37 -19.95 -11.19
CA GLY A 181 -4.65 -20.70 -9.97
C GLY A 181 -5.31 -19.85 -8.88
N VAL A 182 -4.90 -18.58 -8.75
CA VAL A 182 -5.56 -17.65 -7.81
C VAL A 182 -6.97 -17.31 -8.28
N ALA A 183 -7.19 -17.11 -9.59
CA ALA A 183 -8.52 -16.84 -10.13
C ALA A 183 -9.47 -18.01 -9.91
N ASP A 184 -9.02 -19.24 -10.16
CA ASP A 184 -9.79 -20.47 -9.92
C ASP A 184 -10.14 -20.65 -8.43
N GLU A 185 -9.16 -20.46 -7.52
CA GLU A 185 -9.36 -20.58 -6.07
C GLU A 185 -10.37 -19.56 -5.53
N LEU A 186 -10.40 -18.39 -6.12
CA LEU A 186 -11.28 -17.28 -5.70
C LEU A 186 -12.54 -17.15 -6.55
N ALA A 187 -12.73 -18.02 -7.54
CA ALA A 187 -13.85 -17.98 -8.49
C ALA A 187 -14.00 -16.60 -9.17
N LEU A 188 -12.88 -16.03 -9.60
CA LEU A 188 -12.89 -14.76 -10.32
C LEU A 188 -13.55 -14.94 -11.69
N PRO A 189 -14.45 -14.04 -12.10
CA PRO A 189 -15.01 -14.06 -13.43
C PRO A 189 -13.97 -13.64 -14.48
N ASP A 190 -14.26 -13.89 -15.76
CA ASP A 190 -13.53 -13.31 -16.87
C ASP A 190 -13.48 -11.78 -16.71
N GLU A 191 -12.42 -11.14 -17.20
CA GLU A 191 -12.16 -9.70 -17.09
C GLU A 191 -11.92 -9.20 -15.63
N ALA A 192 -11.72 -10.11 -14.66
CA ALA A 192 -11.26 -9.81 -13.32
C ALA A 192 -9.87 -10.42 -13.09
N LEU A 193 -8.88 -9.59 -12.70
CA LEU A 193 -7.50 -10.04 -12.53
C LEU A 193 -6.97 -9.65 -11.15
N VAL A 194 -6.35 -10.63 -10.46
CA VAL A 194 -5.65 -10.35 -9.20
C VAL A 194 -4.43 -9.44 -9.45
N ILE A 195 -4.38 -8.32 -8.71
CA ILE A 195 -3.25 -7.38 -8.80
C ILE A 195 -2.20 -7.70 -7.74
N PHE A 196 -2.61 -7.85 -6.52
CA PHE A 196 -1.77 -8.27 -5.39
C PHE A 196 -2.62 -8.69 -4.20
N GLY A 197 -2.00 -9.41 -3.27
CA GLY A 197 -2.53 -9.61 -1.93
C GLY A 197 -2.01 -8.55 -0.96
N MET A 198 -2.64 -8.46 0.21
CA MET A 198 -2.19 -7.68 1.36
C MET A 198 -2.54 -8.44 2.64
N THR A 199 -1.53 -8.80 3.42
CA THR A 199 -1.76 -9.31 4.78
C THR A 199 -1.98 -8.16 5.74
N ILE A 200 -2.89 -8.32 6.70
CA ILE A 200 -3.16 -7.37 7.79
C ILE A 200 -3.21 -8.16 9.11
N GLY A 201 -2.58 -7.60 10.13
CA GLY A 201 -2.56 -8.19 11.46
C GLY A 201 -1.98 -7.26 12.52
N ILE A 202 -2.01 -7.68 13.77
CA ILE A 202 -1.36 -6.97 14.87
C ILE A 202 0.14 -7.30 14.82
N PRO A 203 1.03 -6.31 14.66
CA PRO A 203 2.46 -6.56 14.58
C PRO A 203 3.00 -7.26 15.84
N ASP A 204 3.88 -8.24 15.68
CA ASP A 204 4.62 -8.83 16.80
C ASP A 204 5.73 -7.85 17.24
N PRO A 205 5.68 -7.33 18.48
CA PRO A 205 6.68 -6.40 18.99
C PRO A 205 8.05 -7.03 19.21
N GLY A 206 8.13 -8.36 19.31
CA GLY A 206 9.38 -9.10 19.48
C GLY A 206 10.26 -9.11 18.22
N ILE A 207 9.69 -8.81 17.06
CA ILE A 207 10.40 -8.80 15.77
C ILE A 207 10.29 -7.40 15.16
N GLY A 208 11.34 -6.61 15.37
CA GLY A 208 11.42 -5.26 14.82
C GLY A 208 11.46 -5.26 13.28
N THR A 209 10.69 -4.39 12.69
CA THR A 209 10.76 -4.08 11.26
C THR A 209 11.07 -2.60 11.10
N ASP A 210 12.12 -2.28 10.32
CA ASP A 210 12.53 -0.90 10.12
C ASP A 210 11.88 -0.27 8.89
N VAL A 211 11.76 1.05 8.94
CA VAL A 211 11.43 1.88 7.78
C VAL A 211 12.52 1.69 6.73
N LYS A 212 12.15 1.25 5.54
CA LYS A 212 13.11 1.07 4.44
C LYS A 212 13.43 2.41 3.79
N PRO A 213 14.72 2.72 3.57
CA PRO A 213 15.12 3.92 2.84
C PRO A 213 14.51 3.98 1.44
N ARG A 214 14.45 5.18 0.90
CA ARG A 214 14.02 5.47 -0.47
C ARG A 214 15.14 6.20 -1.20
N LEU A 215 15.06 6.18 -2.52
CA LEU A 215 15.95 6.97 -3.36
C LEU A 215 15.85 8.46 -3.01
N PRO A 216 16.94 9.23 -3.18
CA PRO A 216 16.92 10.68 -3.01
C PRO A 216 15.81 11.31 -3.87
N GLN A 217 15.19 12.38 -3.38
CA GLN A 217 14.04 12.98 -4.08
C GLN A 217 14.39 13.47 -5.49
N ASN A 218 15.61 13.96 -5.72
CA ASN A 218 16.06 14.43 -7.03
C ASN A 218 16.22 13.32 -8.09
N VAL A 219 16.13 12.05 -7.69
CA VAL A 219 16.06 10.92 -8.62
C VAL A 219 14.64 10.69 -9.13
N ILE A 220 13.63 11.05 -8.32
CA ILE A 220 12.21 10.81 -8.60
C ILE A 220 11.50 12.08 -9.04
N LEU A 221 11.84 13.23 -8.45
CA LEU A 221 11.19 14.51 -8.72
C LEU A 221 11.93 15.26 -9.84
N HIS A 222 11.26 15.41 -10.95
CA HIS A 222 11.70 16.26 -12.06
C HIS A 222 10.85 17.54 -12.09
N ARG A 223 11.52 18.69 -12.28
CA ARG A 223 10.81 19.98 -12.38
C ARG A 223 10.67 20.36 -13.85
N GLU A 224 9.44 20.71 -14.24
CA GLU A 224 9.04 21.14 -15.60
C GLU A 224 9.26 20.07 -16.68
N ARG A 225 10.36 19.32 -16.65
CA ARG A 225 10.70 18.32 -17.66
C ARG A 225 11.39 17.13 -17.00
N TYR A 226 11.20 15.96 -17.60
CA TYR A 226 12.00 14.78 -17.24
C TYR A 226 13.46 15.02 -17.58
N ALA A 227 14.34 14.73 -16.64
CA ALA A 227 15.80 14.69 -16.84
C ALA A 227 16.34 13.36 -16.29
N PRO A 228 17.22 12.65 -17.01
CA PRO A 228 17.88 11.46 -16.48
C PRO A 228 18.58 11.79 -15.17
N PRO A 229 18.48 10.94 -14.13
CA PRO A 229 19.18 11.15 -12.89
C PRO A 229 20.71 11.03 -13.11
N ASP A 230 21.48 11.71 -12.27
CA ASP A 230 22.94 11.55 -12.26
C ASP A 230 23.27 10.07 -11.91
N PRO A 231 24.07 9.36 -12.74
CA PRO A 231 24.49 7.99 -12.46
C PRO A 231 25.12 7.79 -11.07
N ALA A 232 25.79 8.80 -10.53
CA ALA A 232 26.38 8.74 -9.20
C ALA A 232 25.32 8.61 -8.07
N LEU A 233 24.10 9.14 -8.27
CA LEU A 233 22.99 9.02 -7.33
C LEU A 233 22.31 7.64 -7.36
N LEU A 234 22.53 6.85 -8.42
CA LEU A 234 21.98 5.51 -8.57
C LEU A 234 22.90 4.43 -8.01
N ALA A 235 24.16 4.77 -7.73
CA ALA A 235 25.18 3.85 -7.23
C ALA A 235 25.25 3.82 -5.68
N ALA A 236 24.53 4.68 -5.00
CA ALA A 236 24.46 4.78 -3.54
C ALA A 236 23.27 3.99 -3.00
#